data_8ee55f3691e8d7c5261136fc21b1adea
#
_entry.id   8ee55f3691e8d7c5261136fc21b1adea
#
_cell.length_a   1.000
_cell.length_b   1.000
_cell.length_c   1.000
_cell.angle_alpha   90.00
_cell.angle_beta   90.00
_cell.angle_gamma   90.00
#
_symmetry.space_group_name_H-M   'P 1'
#
loop_
_entity.id
_entity.type
_entity.pdbx_description
1 polymer ?
#
loop_
_entity_poly.entity_id
_entity_poly.type
_entity_poly.pdbx_seq_one_letter_code
_entity_poly.pdbx_strand_id
1 'polypeptide(L)'
;SIAHIMCCIEAIEKALKIAPSPQTKLLRKLTMYGLMIRDHALHLYLFSLPDVFNKDSVLDFNNKEIKYLYDSFIVKKAGNLLSTIVAGRAVHAPYPIVGGYTNIPTNEELKKLIPELKKARELIFDLLEIYYNANIDYSRNTDFVALVSNNFDFLEGNIVSSKGTSIKEDQYLHYLHKVVLPYSQ
;
A
#
# COMPACT_ATOMS: atom_id res chain seq x y z
N SER A 1 2.48 -5.76 8.24
CA SER A 1 1.69 -6.79 8.90
C SER A 1 0.29 -6.95 8.29
N ILE A 2 -0.42 -5.89 7.91
CA ILE A 2 -1.76 -6.01 7.26
C ILE A 2 -1.67 -6.92 6.03
N ALA A 3 -0.74 -6.68 5.11
CA ALA A 3 -0.56 -7.52 3.92
C ALA A 3 -0.34 -9.00 4.26
N HIS A 4 0.47 -9.30 5.28
CA HIS A 4 0.70 -10.69 5.71
C HIS A 4 -0.57 -11.33 6.29
N ILE A 5 -1.37 -10.57 7.05
CA ILE A 5 -2.65 -11.07 7.59
C ILE A 5 -3.60 -11.38 6.43
N MET A 6 -3.74 -10.49 5.44
CA MET A 6 -4.60 -10.72 4.27
C MET A 6 -4.13 -11.95 3.48
N CYS A 7 -2.85 -12.05 3.19
CA CYS A 7 -2.27 -13.20 2.48
C CYS A 7 -2.51 -14.53 3.24
N CYS A 8 -2.33 -14.54 4.57
CA CYS A 8 -2.60 -15.72 5.39
C CYS A 8 -4.07 -16.12 5.36
N ILE A 9 -4.99 -15.17 5.53
CA ILE A 9 -6.43 -15.41 5.48
C ILE A 9 -6.82 -15.98 4.11
N GLU A 10 -6.37 -15.38 3.02
CA GLU A 10 -6.69 -15.84 1.66
C GLU A 10 -6.12 -17.23 1.36
N ALA A 11 -4.91 -17.54 1.83
CA ALA A 11 -4.33 -18.86 1.70
C ALA A 11 -5.17 -19.94 2.42
N ILE A 12 -5.66 -19.63 3.64
CA ILE A 12 -6.53 -20.54 4.40
C ILE A 12 -7.90 -20.69 3.69
N GLU A 13 -8.47 -19.61 3.19
CA GLU A 13 -9.73 -19.65 2.45
C GLU A 13 -9.62 -20.49 1.17
N LYS A 14 -8.56 -20.33 0.41
CA LYS A 14 -8.28 -21.17 -0.77
C LYS A 14 -8.16 -22.65 -0.39
N ALA A 15 -7.43 -22.95 0.68
CA ALA A 15 -7.26 -24.32 1.16
C ALA A 15 -8.59 -24.95 1.63
N LEU A 16 -9.43 -24.18 2.32
CA LEU A 16 -10.73 -24.63 2.86
C LEU A 16 -11.89 -24.45 1.86
N LYS A 17 -11.65 -23.88 0.68
CA LYS A 17 -12.66 -23.53 -0.34
C LYS A 17 -13.76 -22.60 0.21
N ILE A 18 -13.38 -21.68 1.07
CA ILE A 18 -14.26 -20.64 1.62
C ILE A 18 -14.25 -19.44 0.66
N ALA A 19 -15.43 -19.03 0.17
CA ALA A 19 -15.59 -17.84 -0.64
C ALA A 19 -16.05 -16.65 0.25
N PRO A 20 -15.24 -15.58 0.40
CA PRO A 20 -15.65 -14.41 1.15
C PRO A 20 -16.75 -13.63 0.41
N SER A 21 -17.66 -13.00 1.18
CA SER A 21 -18.74 -12.17 0.62
C SER A 21 -18.17 -10.94 -0.12
N PRO A 22 -18.96 -10.32 -1.03
CA PRO A 22 -18.55 -9.06 -1.69
C PRO A 22 -18.23 -7.95 -0.68
N GLN A 23 -18.97 -7.85 0.41
CA GLN A 23 -18.70 -6.90 1.50
C GLN A 23 -17.34 -7.18 2.16
N THR A 24 -17.04 -8.43 2.46
CA THR A 24 -15.74 -8.83 3.02
C THR A 24 -14.59 -8.44 2.09
N LYS A 25 -14.73 -8.71 0.80
CA LYS A 25 -13.72 -8.32 -0.20
C LYS A 25 -13.51 -6.81 -0.24
N LEU A 26 -14.59 -6.01 -0.21
CA LEU A 26 -14.50 -4.55 -0.17
C LEU A 26 -13.80 -4.04 1.09
N LEU A 27 -14.12 -4.59 2.26
CA LEU A 27 -13.47 -4.22 3.52
C LEU A 27 -11.97 -4.56 3.51
N ARG A 28 -11.58 -5.69 2.95
CA ARG A 28 -10.16 -6.06 2.77
C ARG A 28 -9.44 -5.07 1.86
N LYS A 29 -10.06 -4.71 0.75
CA LYS A 29 -9.54 -3.72 -0.18
C LYS A 29 -9.32 -2.36 0.51
N LEU A 30 -10.30 -1.88 1.26
CA LEU A 30 -10.17 -0.65 2.04
C LEU A 30 -9.06 -0.73 3.10
N THR A 31 -8.92 -1.89 3.75
CA THR A 31 -7.84 -2.13 4.72
C THR A 31 -6.46 -2.04 4.05
N MET A 32 -6.31 -2.64 2.87
CA MET A 32 -5.08 -2.53 2.07
C MET A 32 -4.81 -1.11 1.59
N TYR A 33 -5.83 -0.37 1.18
CA TYR A 33 -5.65 1.05 0.81
C TYR A 33 -5.16 1.89 1.98
N GLY A 34 -5.65 1.66 3.20
CA GLY A 34 -5.15 2.34 4.39
C GLY A 34 -3.67 2.06 4.66
N LEU A 35 -3.24 0.80 4.49
CA LEU A 35 -1.83 0.41 4.55
C LEU A 35 -1.01 1.14 3.48
N MET A 36 -1.46 1.12 2.22
CA MET A 36 -0.73 1.72 1.10
C MET A 36 -0.59 3.23 1.26
N ILE A 37 -1.67 3.94 1.60
CA ILE A 37 -1.61 5.39 1.85
C ILE A 37 -0.58 5.71 2.93
N ARG A 38 -0.58 4.99 4.05
CA ARG A 38 0.38 5.19 5.14
C ARG A 38 1.82 4.93 4.73
N ASP A 39 2.08 3.79 4.09
CA ASP A 39 3.44 3.34 3.78
C ASP A 39 4.04 4.17 2.63
N HIS A 40 3.24 4.51 1.62
CA HIS A 40 3.69 5.41 0.56
C HIS A 40 3.89 6.84 1.07
N ALA A 41 3.06 7.34 1.99
CA ALA A 41 3.30 8.64 2.61
C ALA A 41 4.67 8.68 3.31
N LEU A 42 4.99 7.66 4.11
CA LEU A 42 6.30 7.58 4.76
C LEU A 42 7.43 7.51 3.73
N HIS A 43 7.30 6.65 2.73
CA HIS A 43 8.34 6.45 1.73
C HIS A 43 8.58 7.72 0.90
N LEU A 44 7.54 8.27 0.31
CA LEU A 44 7.67 9.39 -0.61
C LEU A 44 8.09 10.68 0.11
N TYR A 45 7.46 11.04 1.24
CA TYR A 45 7.77 12.29 1.94
C TYR A 45 9.08 12.23 2.74
N LEU A 46 9.36 11.10 3.42
CA LEU A 46 10.45 11.07 4.41
C LEU A 46 11.72 10.41 3.90
N PHE A 47 11.62 9.50 2.91
CA PHE A 47 12.79 8.80 2.41
C PHE A 47 13.20 9.28 1.00
N SER A 48 12.24 9.46 0.10
CA SER A 48 12.58 9.82 -1.30
C SER A 48 12.63 11.32 -1.55
N LEU A 49 11.82 12.13 -0.87
CA LEU A 49 11.78 13.57 -1.11
C LEU A 49 13.08 14.30 -0.72
N PRO A 50 13.81 13.91 0.35
CA PRO A 50 15.14 14.46 0.61
C PRO A 50 16.08 14.31 -0.57
N ASP A 51 16.12 13.13 -1.21
CA ASP A 51 16.97 12.88 -2.39
C ASP A 51 16.61 13.82 -3.54
N VAL A 52 15.29 14.05 -3.78
CA VAL A 52 14.81 14.99 -4.81
C VAL A 52 15.29 16.42 -4.53
N PHE A 53 15.37 16.80 -3.26
CA PHE A 53 15.84 18.12 -2.84
C PHE A 53 17.35 18.19 -2.58
N ASN A 54 18.06 17.10 -2.85
CA ASN A 54 19.50 16.98 -2.61
C ASN A 54 19.86 17.25 -1.14
N LYS A 55 19.15 16.61 -0.23
CA LYS A 55 19.28 16.68 1.23
C LYS A 55 19.58 15.29 1.80
N ASP A 56 20.30 15.24 2.90
CA ASP A 56 20.60 13.98 3.59
C ASP A 56 19.38 13.44 4.35
N SER A 57 18.49 14.33 4.80
CA SER A 57 17.35 13.98 5.63
C SER A 57 16.26 15.05 5.59
N VAL A 58 15.03 14.68 5.97
CA VAL A 58 13.93 15.62 6.17
C VAL A 58 14.22 16.66 7.27
N LEU A 59 15.20 16.39 8.14
CA LEU A 59 15.64 17.33 9.19
C LEU A 59 16.42 18.51 8.60
N ASP A 60 16.93 18.39 7.39
CA ASP A 60 17.66 19.42 6.65
C ASP A 60 16.75 20.28 5.78
N PHE A 61 15.44 20.05 5.83
CA PHE A 61 14.45 20.83 5.09
C PHE A 61 14.47 22.29 5.56
N ASN A 62 14.54 23.21 4.59
CA ASN A 62 14.46 24.63 4.86
C ASN A 62 13.01 25.08 5.14
N ASN A 63 12.82 26.35 5.43
CA ASN A 63 11.52 26.92 5.79
C ASN A 63 10.41 26.71 4.73
N LYS A 64 10.76 26.51 3.45
CA LYS A 64 9.79 26.23 2.39
C LYS A 64 9.49 24.73 2.26
N GLU A 65 10.47 23.90 2.55
CA GLU A 65 10.40 22.45 2.40
C GLU A 65 9.78 21.77 3.64
N ILE A 66 9.92 22.37 4.83
CA ILE A 66 9.42 21.80 6.09
C ILE A 66 7.92 21.50 6.07
N LYS A 67 7.15 22.16 5.21
CA LYS A 67 5.72 21.86 5.03
C LYS A 67 5.49 20.39 4.66
N TYR A 68 6.38 19.79 3.86
CA TYR A 68 6.24 18.41 3.39
C TYR A 68 6.41 17.39 4.52
N LEU A 69 7.18 17.73 5.56
CA LEU A 69 7.22 16.93 6.77
C LEU A 69 5.85 16.91 7.48
N TYR A 70 5.21 18.07 7.60
CA TYR A 70 3.87 18.15 8.21
C TYR A 70 2.80 17.49 7.33
N ASP A 71 2.88 17.66 6.01
CA ASP A 71 1.99 17.01 5.04
C ASP A 71 2.09 15.49 5.14
N SER A 72 3.29 14.93 5.36
CA SER A 72 3.50 13.50 5.56
C SER A 72 2.69 12.96 6.73
N PHE A 73 2.65 13.69 7.85
CA PHE A 73 1.87 13.28 9.02
C PHE A 73 0.36 13.31 8.76
N ILE A 74 -0.12 14.28 7.98
CA ILE A 74 -1.54 14.36 7.61
C ILE A 74 -1.93 13.19 6.72
N VAL A 75 -1.15 12.90 5.68
CA VAL A 75 -1.43 11.81 4.76
C VAL A 75 -1.31 10.45 5.47
N LYS A 76 -0.25 10.25 6.26
CA LYS A 76 -0.09 9.05 7.10
C LYS A 76 -1.26 8.86 8.06
N LYS A 77 -1.72 9.94 8.72
CA LYS A 77 -2.88 9.90 9.63
C LYS A 77 -4.14 9.43 8.90
N ALA A 78 -4.40 9.91 7.69
CA ALA A 78 -5.56 9.49 6.89
C ALA A 78 -5.52 7.99 6.59
N GLY A 79 -4.38 7.43 6.19
CA GLY A 79 -4.19 5.99 5.98
C GLY A 79 -4.37 5.18 7.27
N ASN A 80 -3.80 5.65 8.38
CA ASN A 80 -3.97 5.03 9.69
C ASN A 80 -5.44 5.02 10.14
N LEU A 81 -6.14 6.13 9.95
CA LEU A 81 -7.55 6.26 10.33
C LEU A 81 -8.42 5.31 9.51
N LEU A 82 -8.17 5.21 8.20
CA LEU A 82 -8.85 4.25 7.32
C LEU A 82 -8.67 2.81 7.83
N SER A 83 -7.43 2.39 8.07
CA SER A 83 -7.15 1.04 8.60
C SER A 83 -7.77 0.83 9.98
N THR A 84 -7.76 1.83 10.86
CA THR A 84 -8.32 1.72 12.22
C THR A 84 -9.83 1.54 12.18
N ILE A 85 -10.55 2.33 11.39
CA ILE A 85 -12.00 2.27 11.30
C ILE A 85 -12.44 0.96 10.63
N VAL A 86 -11.77 0.56 9.54
CA VAL A 86 -12.20 -0.62 8.78
C VAL A 86 -11.69 -1.91 9.41
N ALA A 87 -10.52 -1.92 10.02
CA ALA A 87 -9.85 -3.14 10.43
C ALA A 87 -9.41 -3.18 11.91
N GLY A 88 -9.79 -2.18 12.71
CA GLY A 88 -9.61 -2.13 14.16
C GLY A 88 -8.30 -1.51 14.63
N ARG A 89 -7.25 -1.52 13.80
CA ARG A 89 -5.95 -0.89 14.11
C ARG A 89 -5.25 -0.45 12.82
N ALA A 90 -4.41 0.57 12.96
CA ALA A 90 -3.54 1.04 11.87
C ALA A 90 -2.51 -0.03 11.44
N VAL A 91 -2.05 -0.82 12.42
CA VAL A 91 -1.10 -1.93 12.23
C VAL A 91 -1.61 -3.15 13.01
N HIS A 92 -1.37 -4.36 12.52
CA HIS A 92 -1.88 -5.61 13.13
C HIS A 92 -3.42 -5.62 13.27
N ALA A 93 -4.09 -5.45 12.15
CA ALA A 93 -5.54 -5.39 12.05
C ALA A 93 -6.25 -6.62 12.65
N PRO A 94 -7.08 -6.46 13.70
CA PRO A 94 -7.71 -7.59 14.38
C PRO A 94 -9.07 -8.02 13.78
N TYR A 95 -9.71 -7.17 12.95
CA TYR A 95 -11.05 -7.45 12.46
C TYR A 95 -11.11 -8.46 11.30
N PRO A 96 -10.15 -8.47 10.35
CA PRO A 96 -10.17 -9.48 9.29
C PRO A 96 -9.98 -10.90 9.85
N ILE A 97 -10.86 -11.80 9.46
CA ILE A 97 -10.82 -13.24 9.80
C ILE A 97 -11.08 -14.08 8.56
N VAL A 98 -10.87 -15.37 8.64
CA VAL A 98 -11.24 -16.34 7.59
C VAL A 98 -12.74 -16.25 7.33
N GLY A 99 -13.14 -16.03 6.10
CA GLY A 99 -14.54 -15.89 5.66
C GLY A 99 -15.19 -14.54 5.93
N GLY A 100 -14.57 -13.61 6.69
CA GLY A 100 -15.26 -12.38 7.06
C GLY A 100 -14.47 -11.35 7.85
N TYR A 101 -15.22 -10.61 8.67
CA TYR A 101 -14.74 -9.59 9.61
C TYR A 101 -15.47 -9.74 10.93
N THR A 102 -14.77 -9.56 12.05
CA THR A 102 -15.37 -9.60 13.39
C THR A 102 -16.17 -8.34 13.70
N ASN A 103 -15.89 -7.24 13.02
CA ASN A 103 -16.62 -5.98 13.15
C ASN A 103 -16.73 -5.29 11.79
N ILE A 104 -17.89 -4.70 11.52
CA ILE A 104 -18.17 -3.94 10.29
C ILE A 104 -18.37 -2.48 10.67
N PRO A 105 -17.65 -1.54 10.05
CA PRO A 105 -17.78 -0.12 10.38
C PRO A 105 -19.18 0.40 10.01
N THR A 106 -19.71 1.29 10.83
CA THR A 106 -20.96 1.99 10.56
C THR A 106 -20.79 3.05 9.47
N ASN A 107 -21.91 3.45 8.85
CA ASN A 107 -21.91 4.55 7.88
C ASN A 107 -21.40 5.87 8.49
N GLU A 108 -21.67 6.11 9.78
CA GLU A 108 -21.19 7.32 10.47
C GLU A 108 -19.68 7.32 10.66
N GLU A 109 -19.10 6.17 10.99
CA GLU A 109 -17.64 6.00 11.09
C GLU A 109 -16.98 6.19 9.72
N LEU A 110 -17.55 5.61 8.67
CA LEU A 110 -17.03 5.78 7.30
C LEU A 110 -17.13 7.23 6.81
N LYS A 111 -18.19 7.96 7.15
CA LYS A 111 -18.33 9.37 6.79
C LYS A 111 -17.23 10.26 7.40
N LYS A 112 -16.71 9.91 8.58
CA LYS A 112 -15.60 10.64 9.21
C LYS A 112 -14.29 10.54 8.42
N LEU A 113 -14.14 9.53 7.57
CA LEU A 113 -12.95 9.37 6.71
C LEU A 113 -12.94 10.34 5.53
N ILE A 114 -14.09 10.74 5.02
CA ILE A 114 -14.20 11.50 3.77
C ILE A 114 -13.39 12.80 3.81
N PRO A 115 -13.53 13.67 4.82
CA PRO A 115 -12.76 14.91 4.86
C PRO A 115 -11.25 14.67 5.01
N GLU A 116 -10.83 13.69 5.81
CA GLU A 116 -9.42 13.36 6.01
C GLU A 116 -8.78 12.82 4.72
N LEU A 117 -9.47 11.94 4.00
CA LEU A 117 -9.00 11.40 2.72
C LEU A 117 -8.98 12.46 1.61
N LYS A 118 -9.96 13.39 1.57
CA LYS A 118 -9.95 14.51 0.63
C LYS A 118 -8.76 15.41 0.87
N LYS A 119 -8.48 15.77 2.13
CA LYS A 119 -7.31 16.58 2.48
C LYS A 119 -6.01 15.87 2.12
N ALA A 120 -5.88 14.59 2.45
CA ALA A 120 -4.70 13.81 2.08
C ALA A 120 -4.50 13.76 0.55
N ARG A 121 -5.58 13.61 -0.22
CA ARG A 121 -5.53 13.60 -1.68
C ARG A 121 -4.96 14.91 -2.26
N GLU A 122 -5.37 16.06 -1.75
CA GLU A 122 -4.84 17.36 -2.19
C GLU A 122 -3.33 17.45 -1.96
N LEU A 123 -2.86 17.07 -0.77
CA LEU A 123 -1.44 17.08 -0.43
C LEU A 123 -0.61 16.10 -1.28
N ILE A 124 -1.19 14.96 -1.66
CA ILE A 124 -0.53 13.99 -2.54
C ILE A 124 -0.37 14.56 -3.96
N PHE A 125 -1.32 15.34 -4.47
CA PHE A 125 -1.15 15.98 -5.77
C PHE A 125 -0.02 17.02 -5.76
N ASP A 126 0.09 17.83 -4.71
CA ASP A 126 1.22 18.75 -4.54
C ASP A 126 2.56 18.00 -4.52
N LEU A 127 2.61 16.86 -3.83
CA LEU A 127 3.80 16.01 -3.80
C LEU A 127 4.13 15.42 -5.17
N LEU A 128 3.13 14.89 -5.88
CA LEU A 128 3.32 14.29 -7.20
C LEU A 128 3.85 15.32 -8.22
N GLU A 129 3.43 16.57 -8.14
CA GLU A 129 3.94 17.63 -9.01
C GLU A 129 5.46 17.80 -8.85
N ILE A 130 5.98 17.69 -7.62
CA ILE A 130 7.43 17.74 -7.38
C ILE A 130 8.14 16.58 -8.08
N TYR A 131 7.62 15.36 -7.92
CA TYR A 131 8.24 14.19 -8.54
C TYR A 131 8.17 14.22 -10.06
N TYR A 132 7.09 14.69 -10.65
CA TYR A 132 6.98 14.84 -12.11
C TYR A 132 7.95 15.88 -12.69
N ASN A 133 8.27 16.91 -11.90
CA ASN A 133 9.23 17.94 -12.31
C ASN A 133 10.67 17.63 -11.86
N ALA A 134 10.88 16.58 -11.10
CA ALA A 134 12.21 16.17 -10.67
C ALA A 134 13.01 15.60 -11.86
N ASN A 135 14.19 16.15 -12.08
CA ASN A 135 15.10 15.65 -13.11
C ASN A 135 15.89 14.45 -12.58
N ILE A 136 15.22 13.29 -12.48
CA ILE A 136 15.84 12.03 -12.06
C ILE A 136 16.05 11.19 -13.32
N ASP A 137 17.27 11.13 -13.79
CA ASP A 137 17.66 10.25 -14.89
C ASP A 137 18.45 9.06 -14.34
N TYR A 138 17.72 8.01 -13.99
CA TYR A 138 18.33 6.75 -13.54
C TYR A 138 17.68 5.57 -14.25
N SER A 139 18.51 4.81 -14.92
CA SER A 139 18.11 3.60 -15.65
C SER A 139 18.89 2.39 -15.16
N ARG A 140 18.21 1.29 -14.92
CA ARG A 140 18.83 0.00 -14.57
C ARG A 140 18.22 -1.11 -15.40
N ASN A 141 19.09 -1.96 -15.97
CA ASN A 141 18.64 -3.18 -16.65
C ASN A 141 18.23 -4.23 -15.63
N THR A 142 16.97 -4.19 -15.24
CA THR A 142 16.36 -5.17 -14.32
C THR A 142 15.01 -5.62 -14.85
N ASP A 143 14.48 -6.69 -14.31
CA ASP A 143 13.11 -7.13 -14.56
C ASP A 143 12.22 -6.65 -13.42
N PHE A 144 11.26 -5.79 -13.75
CA PHE A 144 10.26 -5.30 -12.80
C PHE A 144 9.08 -6.27 -12.80
N VAL A 145 8.70 -6.75 -11.63
CA VAL A 145 7.60 -7.69 -11.46
C VAL A 145 6.57 -7.09 -10.51
N ALA A 146 5.31 -7.10 -10.91
CA ALA A 146 4.22 -6.58 -10.10
C ALA A 146 2.94 -7.41 -10.25
N LEU A 147 2.07 -7.36 -9.23
CA LEU A 147 0.69 -7.79 -9.36
C LEU A 147 -0.10 -6.70 -10.10
N VAL A 148 -0.72 -7.05 -11.21
CA VAL A 148 -1.47 -6.11 -12.06
C VAL A 148 -2.92 -6.57 -12.18
N SER A 149 -3.85 -5.68 -11.88
CA SER A 149 -5.29 -5.87 -12.07
C SER A 149 -5.91 -4.71 -12.82
N ASN A 150 -7.06 -4.94 -13.45
CA ASN A 150 -7.79 -3.90 -14.18
C ASN A 150 -8.37 -2.81 -13.26
N ASN A 151 -8.57 -3.11 -11.98
CA ASN A 151 -9.22 -2.23 -11.01
C ASN A 151 -8.27 -1.67 -9.95
N PHE A 152 -6.98 -1.68 -10.19
CA PHE A 152 -5.97 -1.26 -9.22
C PHE A 152 -6.16 -1.97 -7.88
N ASP A 153 -6.05 -3.28 -7.88
CA ASP A 153 -6.19 -4.12 -6.71
C ASP A 153 -4.83 -4.61 -6.20
N PHE A 154 -4.67 -4.75 -4.89
CA PHE A 154 -3.46 -5.28 -4.26
C PHE A 154 -3.63 -6.73 -3.79
N LEU A 155 -4.82 -7.31 -3.96
CA LEU A 155 -5.16 -8.64 -3.47
C LEU A 155 -5.41 -9.63 -4.61
N GLU A 156 -5.86 -9.16 -5.77
CA GLU A 156 -6.20 -10.01 -6.92
C GLU A 156 -5.54 -9.45 -8.20
N GLY A 157 -5.00 -10.32 -9.05
CA GLY A 157 -4.45 -9.90 -10.34
C GLY A 157 -3.56 -10.96 -10.99
N ASN A 158 -2.89 -10.54 -12.07
CA ASN A 158 -1.84 -11.35 -12.70
C ASN A 158 -0.47 -10.82 -12.27
N ILE A 159 0.48 -11.73 -12.11
CA ILE A 159 1.89 -11.37 -11.93
C ILE A 159 2.44 -11.05 -13.32
N VAL A 160 2.85 -9.80 -13.51
CA VAL A 160 3.33 -9.30 -14.79
C VAL A 160 4.77 -8.82 -14.64
N SER A 161 5.61 -9.17 -15.62
CA SER A 161 7.00 -8.74 -15.71
C SER A 161 7.15 -7.69 -16.81
N SER A 162 8.07 -6.74 -16.63
CA SER A 162 8.45 -5.77 -17.67
C SER A 162 9.05 -6.41 -18.93
N LYS A 163 9.44 -7.67 -18.84
CA LYS A 163 9.94 -8.48 -19.98
C LYS A 163 8.84 -9.28 -20.69
N GLY A 164 7.57 -9.02 -20.40
CA GLY A 164 6.44 -9.59 -21.12
C GLY A 164 5.85 -10.87 -20.54
N THR A 165 6.32 -11.34 -19.38
CA THR A 165 5.71 -12.49 -18.69
C THR A 165 4.40 -12.04 -18.03
N SER A 166 3.33 -12.83 -18.18
CA SER A 166 2.06 -12.64 -17.48
C SER A 166 1.53 -14.00 -17.04
N ILE A 167 1.40 -14.20 -15.73
CA ILE A 167 0.95 -15.45 -15.14
C ILE A 167 -0.12 -15.20 -14.10
N LYS A 168 -0.99 -16.20 -13.88
CA LYS A 168 -1.94 -16.14 -12.78
C LYS A 168 -1.23 -16.29 -11.45
N GLU A 169 -1.74 -15.64 -10.41
CA GLU A 169 -1.14 -15.65 -9.06
C GLU A 169 -0.99 -17.06 -8.47
N ASP A 170 -1.92 -17.99 -8.79
CA ASP A 170 -1.89 -19.39 -8.31
C ASP A 170 -0.82 -20.25 -9.00
N GLN A 171 -0.24 -19.76 -10.09
CA GLN A 171 0.79 -20.46 -10.88
C GLN A 171 2.21 -19.99 -10.57
N TYR A 172 2.41 -19.04 -9.65
CA TYR A 172 3.70 -18.40 -9.46
C TYR A 172 4.83 -19.37 -9.14
N LEU A 173 4.56 -20.46 -8.41
CA LEU A 173 5.55 -21.47 -8.06
C LEU A 173 6.13 -22.24 -9.26
N HIS A 174 5.44 -22.24 -10.40
CA HIS A 174 5.93 -22.86 -11.64
C HIS A 174 6.92 -21.94 -12.39
N TYR A 175 6.87 -20.63 -12.12
CA TYR A 175 7.64 -19.63 -12.86
C TYR A 175 8.69 -18.91 -12.01
N LEU A 176 8.48 -18.83 -10.69
CA LEU A 176 9.37 -18.14 -9.77
C LEU A 176 10.06 -19.16 -8.87
N HIS A 177 11.39 -19.20 -8.97
CA HIS A 177 12.21 -20.11 -8.17
C HIS A 177 12.96 -19.32 -7.10
N LYS A 178 12.90 -19.81 -5.87
CA LYS A 178 13.72 -19.30 -4.79
C LYS A 178 15.14 -19.89 -4.94
N VAL A 179 16.12 -19.02 -5.12
CA VAL A 179 17.54 -19.39 -5.16
C VAL A 179 18.19 -18.98 -3.84
N VAL A 180 18.82 -19.94 -3.17
CA VAL A 180 19.63 -19.69 -1.98
C VAL A 180 21.06 -19.44 -2.43
N LEU A 181 21.57 -18.24 -2.15
CA LEU A 181 22.95 -17.86 -2.47
C LEU A 181 23.82 -17.98 -1.20
N PRO A 182 25.11 -18.35 -1.32
CA PRO A 182 25.98 -18.54 -0.16
C PRO A 182 26.12 -17.31 0.75
N TYR A 183 25.90 -16.13 0.20
CA TYR A 183 25.97 -14.84 0.91
C TYR A 183 24.59 -14.24 1.25
N SER A 184 23.52 -14.97 0.97
CA SER A 184 22.14 -14.56 1.31
C SER A 184 21.68 -15.39 2.51
N GLN A 185 21.42 -14.69 3.63
CA GLN A 185 20.83 -15.31 4.81
C GLN A 185 19.30 -15.21 4.77
#